data_01073caab498d2ac8efb0a119326162f
#
_entry.id   01073caab498d2ac8efb0a119326162f
#
_cell.length_a   1.000
_cell.length_b   1.000
_cell.length_c   1.000
_cell.angle_alpha   90.00
_cell.angle_beta   90.00
_cell.angle_gamma   90.00
#
_symmetry.space_group_name_H-M   'P 1'
#
loop_
_entity.id
_entity.type
_entity.pdbx_description
1 polymer ?
#
loop_
_entity_poly.entity_id
_entity_poly.type
_entity_poly.pdbx_seq_one_letter_code
_entity_poly.pdbx_strand_id
1 'polypeptide(L)'
;MFGQIYFRVLGIGCFLSMALLSSAQSKLDSLHHLNEVVVTARINKEVIPVQSLSGDKLEKLAAHSVADAIRYFSGVQIKDYGGIGGLKTVNIRSMGTNHVGVFYDGIELGNAQNGVIDLGRFSLDNMEAVTLYNGQKSAIFQPAKDFGSAGSIYLQSRTPVFR
;
A
#
# COMPACT_ATOMS: atom_id res chain seq x y z
N MET A 1 -83.42 20.88 28.39
CA MET A 1 -82.92 19.49 28.43
C MET A 1 -82.19 19.07 27.14
N PHE A 2 -82.53 19.62 26.01
CA PHE A 2 -81.91 19.28 24.71
C PHE A 2 -80.50 19.86 24.50
N GLY A 3 -80.15 21.03 25.04
CA GLY A 3 -78.81 21.62 24.84
C GLY A 3 -77.62 20.82 25.41
N GLN A 4 -77.81 20.13 26.49
CA GLN A 4 -76.77 19.32 27.08
C GLN A 4 -76.43 18.08 26.25
N ILE A 5 -77.40 17.55 25.53
CA ILE A 5 -77.18 16.36 24.71
C ILE A 5 -76.37 16.74 23.46
N TYR A 6 -76.64 17.86 22.85
CA TYR A 6 -75.87 18.40 21.69
C TYR A 6 -74.41 18.67 22.05
N PHE A 7 -74.16 19.21 23.25
CA PHE A 7 -72.84 19.52 23.69
C PHE A 7 -72.03 18.24 23.95
N ARG A 8 -72.67 17.19 24.45
CA ARG A 8 -72.01 15.89 24.65
C ARG A 8 -71.75 15.15 23.35
N VAL A 9 -72.66 15.20 22.40
CA VAL A 9 -72.49 14.57 21.09
C VAL A 9 -71.46 15.32 20.27
N LEU A 10 -71.39 16.64 20.33
CA LEU A 10 -70.33 17.42 19.68
C LEU A 10 -68.94 17.15 20.26
N GLY A 11 -68.83 16.97 21.60
CA GLY A 11 -67.58 16.58 22.27
C GLY A 11 -67.08 15.22 21.88
N ILE A 12 -67.99 14.23 21.78
CA ILE A 12 -67.62 12.87 21.35
C ILE A 12 -67.18 12.83 19.89
N GLY A 13 -67.82 13.61 18.99
CA GLY A 13 -67.48 13.73 17.60
C GLY A 13 -66.08 14.33 17.43
N CYS A 14 -65.77 15.37 18.21
CA CYS A 14 -64.43 16.00 18.16
C CYS A 14 -63.33 15.08 18.71
N PHE A 15 -63.62 14.27 19.70
CA PHE A 15 -62.68 13.29 20.25
C PHE A 15 -62.41 12.13 19.26
N LEU A 16 -63.46 11.72 18.54
CA LEU A 16 -63.36 10.64 17.55
C LEU A 16 -62.58 11.11 16.31
N SER A 17 -62.70 12.38 15.89
CA SER A 17 -61.92 12.91 14.75
C SER A 17 -60.42 13.07 15.08
N MET A 18 -60.06 13.30 16.33
CA MET A 18 -58.66 13.39 16.77
C MET A 18 -57.93 12.03 16.77
N ALA A 19 -58.67 10.93 16.97
CA ALA A 19 -58.13 9.60 16.95
C ALA A 19 -57.77 9.12 15.52
N LEU A 20 -58.35 9.68 14.49
CA LEU A 20 -58.09 9.32 13.10
C LEU A 20 -56.84 10.00 12.52
N LEU A 21 -56.26 10.99 13.21
CA LEU A 21 -55.05 11.69 12.78
C LEU A 21 -53.75 11.06 13.31
N SER A 22 -53.85 9.97 14.07
CA SER A 22 -52.69 9.33 14.72
C SER A 22 -51.92 8.36 13.84
N SER A 23 -52.17 8.29 12.53
CA SER A 23 -51.49 7.34 11.63
C SER A 23 -50.25 7.89 10.93
N ALA A 24 -49.69 9.00 11.40
CA ALA A 24 -48.61 9.72 10.72
C ALA A 24 -47.20 9.31 11.18
N GLN A 25 -47.01 8.22 11.92
CA GLN A 25 -45.69 7.76 12.37
C GLN A 25 -45.35 6.37 11.87
N SER A 26 -45.55 6.08 10.62
CA SER A 26 -44.96 4.88 10.02
C SER A 26 -44.06 5.29 8.85
N LYS A 27 -42.77 5.08 9.03
CA LYS A 27 -41.67 5.09 8.08
C LYS A 27 -40.59 6.15 8.33
N LEU A 28 -40.10 6.23 9.55
CA LEU A 28 -38.82 6.88 9.82
C LEU A 28 -37.69 5.85 10.07
N ASP A 29 -37.98 4.58 9.87
CA ASP A 29 -36.97 3.50 9.96
C ASP A 29 -36.73 2.90 8.56
N SER A 30 -36.41 3.76 7.59
CA SER A 30 -35.77 3.27 6.39
C SER A 30 -34.28 3.13 6.72
N LEU A 31 -33.92 1.96 7.20
CA LEU A 31 -32.54 1.47 7.12
C LEU A 31 -32.15 1.59 5.65
N HIS A 32 -31.47 2.68 5.29
CA HIS A 32 -30.75 2.73 4.05
C HIS A 32 -29.65 1.68 4.16
N HIS A 33 -29.91 0.50 3.63
CA HIS A 33 -28.87 -0.42 3.25
C HIS A 33 -27.99 0.34 2.25
N LEU A 34 -26.92 0.93 2.74
CA LEU A 34 -25.84 1.38 1.90
C LEU A 34 -25.32 0.10 1.25
N ASN A 35 -25.59 -0.05 -0.04
CA ASN A 35 -24.94 -1.08 -0.83
C ASN A 35 -23.45 -0.90 -0.62
N GLU A 36 -22.81 -1.92 -0.05
CA GLU A 36 -21.38 -1.95 0.10
C GLU A 36 -20.77 -1.72 -1.29
N VAL A 37 -20.17 -0.55 -1.46
CA VAL A 37 -19.42 -0.25 -2.68
C VAL A 37 -18.12 -1.02 -2.54
N VAL A 38 -18.11 -2.26 -3.04
CA VAL A 38 -16.88 -3.01 -3.20
C VAL A 38 -16.06 -2.29 -4.27
N VAL A 39 -15.17 -1.43 -3.82
CA VAL A 39 -14.16 -0.83 -4.70
C VAL A 39 -13.16 -1.95 -5.04
N THR A 40 -13.47 -2.72 -6.08
CA THR A 40 -12.48 -3.57 -6.73
C THR A 40 -11.47 -2.65 -7.39
N ALA A 41 -10.42 -2.30 -6.67
CA ALA A 41 -9.26 -1.68 -7.29
C ALA A 41 -8.72 -2.70 -8.30
N ARG A 42 -8.89 -2.43 -9.58
CA ARG A 42 -8.11 -3.12 -10.61
C ARG A 42 -6.67 -2.79 -10.29
N ILE A 43 -5.89 -3.81 -10.00
CA ILE A 43 -4.44 -3.67 -9.91
C ILE A 43 -4.03 -3.09 -11.27
N ASN A 44 -3.75 -1.80 -11.29
CA ASN A 44 -3.19 -1.17 -12.48
C ASN A 44 -1.89 -1.91 -12.74
N LYS A 45 -1.86 -2.69 -13.80
CA LYS A 45 -0.65 -3.34 -14.26
C LYS A 45 0.34 -2.22 -14.52
N GLU A 46 1.35 -2.13 -13.67
CA GLU A 46 2.36 -1.09 -13.77
C GLU A 46 2.97 -1.14 -15.17
N VAL A 47 2.84 -0.04 -15.89
CA VAL A 47 3.40 0.10 -17.26
C VAL A 47 4.94 0.15 -17.21
N ILE A 48 5.50 0.40 -16.02
CA ILE A 48 6.93 0.49 -15.80
C ILE A 48 7.50 -0.92 -15.67
N PRO A 49 8.53 -1.28 -16.43
CA PRO A 49 9.14 -2.59 -16.34
C PRO A 49 9.77 -2.80 -14.96
N VAL A 50 9.14 -3.64 -14.19
CA VAL A 50 9.60 -4.06 -12.86
C VAL A 50 10.42 -5.33 -13.02
N GLN A 51 11.60 -5.35 -12.41
CA GLN A 51 12.41 -6.56 -12.32
C GLN A 51 12.37 -7.06 -10.88
N SER A 52 11.91 -8.29 -10.68
CA SER A 52 11.78 -8.87 -9.34
C SER A 52 12.36 -10.27 -9.28
N LEU A 53 13.09 -10.52 -8.21
CA LEU A 53 13.57 -11.82 -7.78
C LEU A 53 12.88 -12.17 -6.47
N SER A 54 12.12 -13.25 -6.45
CA SER A 54 11.38 -13.70 -5.26
C SER A 54 11.24 -15.21 -5.22
N GLY A 55 10.99 -15.75 -4.04
CA GLY A 55 10.77 -17.17 -3.79
C GLY A 55 11.84 -18.06 -4.42
N ASP A 56 11.41 -19.08 -5.16
CA ASP A 56 12.29 -20.08 -5.80
C ASP A 56 13.39 -19.48 -6.69
N LYS A 57 13.12 -18.34 -7.32
CA LYS A 57 14.12 -17.67 -8.15
C LYS A 57 15.25 -17.10 -7.31
N LEU A 58 14.93 -16.55 -6.15
CA LEU A 58 15.90 -16.00 -5.22
C LEU A 58 16.71 -17.13 -4.57
N GLU A 59 16.07 -18.21 -4.17
CA GLU A 59 16.71 -19.37 -3.54
C GLU A 59 17.65 -20.14 -4.50
N LYS A 60 17.32 -20.20 -5.79
CA LYS A 60 18.15 -20.83 -6.81
C LYS A 60 19.37 -20.00 -7.23
N LEU A 61 19.40 -18.72 -6.83
CA LEU A 61 20.57 -17.90 -7.05
C LEU A 61 21.67 -18.33 -6.07
N ALA A 62 22.82 -18.69 -6.60
CA ALA A 62 24.03 -18.92 -5.79
C ALA A 62 24.63 -17.57 -5.35
N ALA A 63 23.83 -16.75 -4.71
CA ALA A 63 24.18 -15.40 -4.27
C ALA A 63 24.03 -15.30 -2.75
N HIS A 64 24.99 -14.67 -2.09
CA HIS A 64 24.99 -14.55 -0.63
C HIS A 64 24.47 -13.20 -0.16
N SER A 65 24.59 -12.19 -0.99
CA SER A 65 24.16 -10.82 -0.67
C SER A 65 23.16 -10.27 -1.66
N VAL A 66 22.41 -9.28 -1.22
CA VAL A 66 21.49 -8.52 -2.09
C VAL A 66 22.26 -7.90 -3.27
N ALA A 67 23.49 -7.41 -3.05
CA ALA A 67 24.32 -6.89 -4.11
C ALA A 67 24.59 -7.92 -5.22
N ASP A 68 24.81 -9.19 -4.85
CA ASP A 68 25.05 -10.25 -5.81
C ASP A 68 23.78 -10.62 -6.58
N ALA A 69 22.63 -10.61 -5.92
CA ALA A 69 21.33 -10.84 -6.59
C ALA A 69 20.98 -9.74 -7.59
N ILE A 70 21.24 -8.50 -7.25
CA ILE A 70 20.92 -7.35 -8.10
C ILE A 70 21.74 -7.32 -9.40
N ARG A 71 22.89 -8.01 -9.45
CA ARG A 71 23.68 -8.16 -10.70
C ARG A 71 22.89 -8.82 -11.83
N TYR A 72 21.88 -9.60 -11.51
CA TYR A 72 21.02 -10.25 -12.51
C TYR A 72 19.96 -9.31 -13.11
N PHE A 73 19.82 -8.10 -12.57
CA PHE A 73 18.91 -7.11 -13.12
C PHE A 73 19.55 -6.37 -14.30
N SER A 74 18.77 -6.16 -15.34
CA SER A 74 19.22 -5.41 -16.50
C SER A 74 19.35 -3.91 -16.19
N GLY A 75 20.39 -3.28 -16.70
CA GLY A 75 20.64 -1.85 -16.49
C GLY A 75 21.26 -1.49 -15.13
N VAL A 76 21.70 -2.48 -14.38
CA VAL A 76 22.34 -2.31 -13.07
C VAL A 76 23.83 -2.64 -13.15
N GLN A 77 24.62 -1.83 -12.51
CA GLN A 77 26.05 -2.03 -12.34
C GLN A 77 26.39 -2.01 -10.84
N ILE A 78 27.03 -3.07 -10.36
CA ILE A 78 27.54 -3.13 -8.99
C ILE A 78 29.03 -2.71 -9.02
N LYS A 79 29.36 -1.75 -8.17
CA LYS A 79 30.75 -1.39 -7.88
C LYS A 79 31.12 -2.01 -6.56
N ASP A 80 32.17 -2.81 -6.58
CA ASP A 80 32.72 -3.52 -5.42
C ASP A 80 34.05 -2.87 -5.02
N TYR A 81 34.12 -2.38 -3.78
CA TYR A 81 35.28 -1.68 -3.25
C TYR A 81 35.95 -2.50 -2.15
N GLY A 82 36.38 -3.70 -2.45
CA GLY A 82 37.18 -4.47 -1.49
C GLY A 82 36.80 -5.94 -1.32
N GLY A 83 36.04 -6.54 -2.21
CA GLY A 83 35.75 -7.99 -2.17
C GLY A 83 34.87 -8.41 -0.99
N ILE A 84 35.29 -9.43 -0.23
CA ILE A 84 34.52 -9.94 0.92
C ILE A 84 34.54 -8.91 2.05
N GLY A 85 33.35 -8.42 2.42
CA GLY A 85 33.19 -7.38 3.45
C GLY A 85 33.45 -5.95 2.96
N GLY A 86 33.80 -5.77 1.70
CA GLY A 86 33.95 -4.44 1.09
C GLY A 86 32.60 -3.78 0.76
N LEU A 87 32.66 -2.47 0.59
CA LEU A 87 31.50 -1.67 0.22
C LEU A 87 31.02 -2.05 -1.20
N LYS A 88 29.77 -2.49 -1.31
CA LYS A 88 29.12 -2.80 -2.59
C LYS A 88 28.01 -1.80 -2.88
N THR A 89 28.23 -0.95 -3.87
CA THR A 89 27.27 0.08 -4.26
C THR A 89 26.60 -0.25 -5.59
N VAL A 90 25.41 0.28 -5.78
CA VAL A 90 24.64 0.07 -6.99
C VAL A 90 24.59 1.35 -7.81
N ASN A 91 24.70 1.22 -9.13
CA ASN A 91 24.52 2.28 -10.11
C ASN A 91 23.47 1.80 -11.13
N ILE A 92 22.42 2.56 -11.33
CA ILE A 92 21.36 2.26 -12.27
C ILE A 92 21.49 3.18 -13.47
N ARG A 93 21.55 2.60 -14.69
CA ARG A 93 21.64 3.35 -15.95
C ARG A 93 22.77 4.39 -15.98
N SER A 94 23.85 4.13 -15.28
CA SER A 94 25.01 5.04 -15.18
C SER A 94 24.72 6.43 -14.59
N MET A 95 23.60 6.59 -13.85
CA MET A 95 23.23 7.89 -13.27
C MET A 95 23.94 8.18 -11.93
N GLY A 96 24.75 7.26 -11.44
CA GLY A 96 25.50 7.41 -10.18
C GLY A 96 24.81 6.72 -9.00
N THR A 97 25.62 6.41 -7.99
CA THR A 97 25.18 5.65 -6.80
C THR A 97 24.31 6.49 -5.87
N ASN A 98 24.43 7.82 -5.91
CA ASN A 98 23.66 8.74 -5.04
C ASN A 98 22.20 8.93 -5.50
N HIS A 99 21.89 8.52 -6.72
CA HIS A 99 20.58 8.67 -7.34
C HIS A 99 19.76 7.38 -7.31
N VAL A 100 20.11 6.44 -6.42
CA VAL A 100 19.38 5.19 -6.24
C VAL A 100 18.68 5.21 -4.90
N GLY A 101 17.36 5.03 -4.91
CA GLY A 101 16.57 4.80 -3.71
C GLY A 101 16.70 3.34 -3.26
N VAL A 102 16.91 3.09 -1.97
CA VAL A 102 16.87 1.74 -1.41
C VAL A 102 15.90 1.74 -0.24
N PHE A 103 14.96 0.82 -0.26
CA PHE A 103 13.91 0.68 0.73
C PHE A 103 13.92 -0.74 1.31
N TYR A 104 13.86 -0.83 2.62
CA TYR A 104 13.76 -2.10 3.35
C TYR A 104 12.41 -2.14 4.07
N ASP A 105 11.55 -3.06 3.70
CA ASP A 105 10.16 -3.16 4.19
C ASP A 105 9.39 -1.83 4.14
N GLY A 106 9.63 -1.05 3.07
CA GLY A 106 9.00 0.25 2.87
C GLY A 106 9.69 1.42 3.57
N ILE A 107 10.71 1.19 4.37
CA ILE A 107 11.49 2.23 5.05
C ILE A 107 12.70 2.59 4.18
N GLU A 108 12.86 3.88 3.88
CA GLU A 108 14.03 4.37 3.15
C GLU A 108 15.31 4.12 3.95
N LEU A 109 16.25 3.43 3.33
CA LEU A 109 17.59 3.32 3.86
C LEU A 109 18.41 4.53 3.38
N GLY A 110 18.96 5.23 4.33
CA GLY A 110 19.80 6.41 4.07
C GLY A 110 21.15 6.29 4.77
N ASN A 111 22.20 6.75 4.12
CA ASN A 111 23.45 7.06 4.78
C ASN A 111 23.57 8.56 4.93
N ALA A 112 23.52 9.06 6.16
CA ALA A 112 23.56 10.48 6.46
C ALA A 112 24.86 11.16 6.00
N GLN A 113 25.93 10.39 5.79
CA GLN A 113 27.24 10.93 5.46
C GLN A 113 27.42 11.18 3.96
N ASN A 114 27.02 10.25 3.10
CA ASN A 114 27.29 10.34 1.65
C ASN A 114 26.13 9.85 0.76
N GLY A 115 25.01 9.45 1.38
CA GLY A 115 23.83 8.95 0.65
C GLY A 115 24.01 7.58 -0.03
N VAL A 116 25.18 6.93 0.13
CA VAL A 116 25.49 5.67 -0.51
C VAL A 116 25.19 4.52 0.43
N ILE A 117 24.48 3.52 -0.06
CA ILE A 117 24.09 2.34 0.72
C ILE A 117 24.91 1.14 0.29
N ASP A 118 25.43 0.42 1.31
CA ASP A 118 26.15 -0.82 1.11
C ASP A 118 25.18 -2.00 1.03
N LEU A 119 24.93 -2.48 -0.18
CA LEU A 119 24.06 -3.62 -0.45
C LEU A 119 24.72 -4.97 -0.16
N GLY A 120 26.04 -5.01 0.05
CA GLY A 120 26.76 -6.21 0.45
C GLY A 120 26.46 -6.66 1.88
N ARG A 121 25.94 -5.75 2.71
CA ARG A 121 25.61 -6.03 4.12
C ARG A 121 24.29 -6.78 4.32
N PHE A 122 23.43 -6.82 3.30
CA PHE A 122 22.15 -7.49 3.36
C PHE A 122 22.26 -8.91 2.84
N SER A 123 22.05 -9.91 3.74
CA SER A 123 21.99 -11.32 3.36
C SER A 123 20.71 -11.62 2.60
N LEU A 124 20.78 -12.46 1.58
CA LEU A 124 19.62 -12.97 0.86
C LEU A 124 18.78 -13.96 1.65
N ASP A 125 19.37 -14.63 2.66
CA ASP A 125 18.67 -15.65 3.45
C ASP A 125 17.42 -15.10 4.16
N ASN A 126 17.47 -13.82 4.50
CA ASN A 126 16.38 -13.12 5.18
C ASN A 126 15.42 -12.39 4.21
N MET A 127 15.66 -12.48 2.91
CA MET A 127 14.85 -11.79 1.92
C MET A 127 13.78 -12.71 1.32
N GLU A 128 12.57 -12.20 1.21
CA GLU A 128 11.49 -12.83 0.45
C GLU A 128 11.49 -12.36 -1.00
N ALA A 129 11.76 -11.07 -1.20
CA ALA A 129 11.84 -10.49 -2.53
C ALA A 129 12.83 -9.32 -2.61
N VAL A 130 13.47 -9.20 -3.75
CA VAL A 130 14.27 -8.04 -4.16
C VAL A 130 13.68 -7.52 -5.46
N THR A 131 13.22 -6.28 -5.47
CA THR A 131 12.52 -5.69 -6.62
C THR A 131 13.19 -4.39 -7.04
N LEU A 132 13.43 -4.23 -8.33
CA LEU A 132 13.95 -3.02 -8.94
C LEU A 132 12.85 -2.32 -9.77
N TYR A 133 12.57 -1.11 -9.42
CA TYR A 133 11.74 -0.20 -10.22
C TYR A 133 12.64 0.74 -11.02
N ASN A 134 12.51 0.69 -12.34
CA ASN A 134 13.22 1.58 -13.25
C ASN A 134 12.44 2.89 -13.45
N GLY A 135 12.34 3.68 -12.41
CA GLY A 135 11.52 4.90 -12.33
C GLY A 135 10.56 4.84 -11.15
N GLN A 136 9.43 5.49 -11.28
CA GLN A 136 8.45 5.58 -10.21
C GLN A 136 7.72 4.25 -9.98
N LYS A 137 7.61 3.83 -8.73
CA LYS A 137 6.81 2.65 -8.33
C LYS A 137 5.32 2.91 -8.48
N SER A 138 4.89 4.11 -8.10
CA SER A 138 3.49 4.53 -8.14
C SER A 138 3.40 6.03 -8.40
N ALA A 139 2.31 6.48 -8.99
CA ALA A 139 2.07 7.90 -9.20
C ALA A 139 1.69 8.65 -7.91
N ILE A 140 1.21 7.94 -6.88
CA ILE A 140 0.59 8.54 -5.69
C ILE A 140 1.24 8.05 -4.39
N PHE A 141 1.51 6.75 -4.28
CA PHE A 141 1.97 6.11 -3.04
C PHE A 141 3.44 5.73 -3.10
N GLN A 142 4.31 6.73 -3.10
CA GLN A 142 5.74 6.49 -3.01
C GLN A 142 6.43 7.62 -2.26
N PRO A 143 7.58 7.34 -1.61
CA PRO A 143 8.38 8.36 -0.94
C PRO A 143 8.88 9.42 -1.90
N ALA A 144 9.11 10.64 -1.39
CA ALA A 144 9.62 11.75 -2.21
C ALA A 144 10.95 11.42 -2.91
N LYS A 145 11.80 10.62 -2.29
CA LYS A 145 13.08 10.14 -2.84
C LYS A 145 12.90 9.39 -4.15
N ASP A 146 11.84 8.57 -4.28
CA ASP A 146 11.58 7.80 -5.50
C ASP A 146 11.34 8.68 -6.71
N PHE A 147 10.70 9.84 -6.52
CA PHE A 147 10.46 10.78 -7.62
C PHE A 147 11.74 11.40 -8.18
N GLY A 148 12.77 11.53 -7.34
CA GLY A 148 14.09 12.07 -7.72
C GLY A 148 15.13 11.01 -8.04
N SER A 149 14.78 9.71 -7.96
CA SER A 149 15.72 8.61 -8.17
C SER A 149 15.77 8.15 -9.62
N ALA A 150 16.94 7.67 -10.04
CA ALA A 150 17.14 6.98 -11.32
C ALA A 150 16.41 5.64 -11.38
N GLY A 151 16.21 5.05 -10.22
CA GLY A 151 15.49 3.83 -9.94
C GLY A 151 15.52 3.53 -8.46
N SER A 152 14.64 2.65 -8.03
CA SER A 152 14.47 2.30 -6.62
C SER A 152 14.49 0.80 -6.42
N ILE A 153 15.23 0.37 -5.40
CA ILE A 153 15.36 -1.01 -5.00
C ILE A 153 14.53 -1.21 -3.73
N TYR A 154 13.61 -2.15 -3.77
CA TYR A 154 12.78 -2.56 -2.64
C TYR A 154 13.22 -3.94 -2.18
N LEU A 155 13.60 -4.01 -0.91
CA LEU A 155 13.94 -5.22 -0.20
C LEU A 155 12.78 -5.59 0.69
N GLN A 156 12.26 -6.81 0.55
CA GLN A 156 11.22 -7.35 1.40
C GLN A 156 11.79 -8.47 2.25
N SER A 157 11.65 -8.35 3.56
CA SER A 157 12.07 -9.40 4.48
C SER A 157 11.09 -10.57 4.46
N ARG A 158 11.60 -11.76 4.77
CA ARG A 158 10.79 -12.98 4.88
C ARG A 158 9.86 -12.85 6.08
N THR A 159 8.57 -13.03 5.85
CA THR A 159 7.58 -13.05 6.93
C THR A 159 7.77 -14.30 7.78
N PRO A 160 8.01 -14.19 9.10
CA PRO A 160 8.17 -15.35 9.95
C PRO A 160 6.87 -16.14 10.05
N VAL A 161 6.95 -17.45 9.81
CA VAL A 161 5.83 -18.37 10.00
C VAL A 161 5.97 -19.01 11.37
N PHE A 162 5.11 -18.64 12.30
CA PHE A 162 5.02 -19.28 13.61
C PHE A 162 4.16 -20.52 13.49
N ARG A 163 4.68 -21.67 13.92
CA ARG A 163 3.95 -22.93 14.04
C ARG A 163 3.59 -23.21 15.48
#